data_e8557e5ab3842fe5dab1eaca8ce5e5d8
#
_entry.id   e8557e5ab3842fe5dab1eaca8ce5e5d8
#
_cell.length_a   1.000
_cell.length_b   1.000
_cell.length_c   1.000
_cell.angle_alpha   90.00
_cell.angle_beta   90.00
_cell.angle_gamma   90.00
#
_symmetry.space_group_name_H-M   'P 1'
#
loop_
_entity.id
_entity.type
_entity.pdbx_description
1 polymer ?
#
loop_
_entity_poly.entity_id
_entity_poly.type
_entity_poly.pdbx_seq_one_letter_code
_entity_poly.pdbx_strand_id
1 'polypeptide(L)'
;MSRELPPLNALRAFEAAARLQSISKAGEELHVTHGAISRQIRALEEQLGLNLFDKDGRGVKLTDAGLRLRDVSTECFERLSSVCATLRRETEDRPFVLGCSGSLLARWFIPRLDRLQRELPELRLQLSASQGELDPRSAEVDATLLFADPPWPADMQVFELAPERIGPVLSPRYANHAQLSAASADALYAEPLLHTTSRPQAWPQWAQGQGLAAERLQLGQGFEHLYYLLEAAAAGLGVAIAPQTLVADDLRAGRLVAPWGFVETTGSLALWTRRTDPRSERLAQWLRKELADSAAQVR
;
A
#
# COMPACT_ATOMS: atom_id res chain seq x y z
N MET A 1 -36.43 10.63 -18.25
CA MET A 1 -35.81 11.97 -18.25
C MET A 1 -34.42 11.84 -18.81
N SER A 2 -34.13 12.49 -19.95
CA SER A 2 -32.78 12.57 -20.53
C SER A 2 -31.92 13.37 -19.56
N ARG A 3 -30.76 12.85 -19.15
CA ARG A 3 -29.78 13.63 -18.39
C ARG A 3 -29.09 14.60 -19.39
N GLU A 4 -29.41 15.89 -19.29
CA GLU A 4 -28.70 16.93 -20.03
C GLU A 4 -27.29 17.09 -19.43
N LEU A 5 -26.35 16.36 -19.99
CA LEU A 5 -24.94 16.53 -19.68
C LEU A 5 -24.26 17.38 -20.76
N PRO A 6 -23.29 18.22 -20.41
CA PRO A 6 -22.42 18.86 -21.38
C PRO A 6 -21.67 17.82 -22.24
N PRO A 7 -21.16 18.20 -23.43
CA PRO A 7 -20.37 17.30 -24.26
C PRO A 7 -19.19 16.72 -23.48
N LEU A 8 -19.05 15.39 -23.47
CA LEU A 8 -18.00 14.72 -22.69
C LEU A 8 -16.58 15.16 -23.07
N ASN A 9 -16.35 15.48 -24.34
CA ASN A 9 -15.06 16.00 -24.79
C ASN A 9 -14.75 17.38 -24.20
N ALA A 10 -15.78 18.22 -24.01
CA ALA A 10 -15.62 19.53 -23.38
C ALA A 10 -15.33 19.40 -21.87
N LEU A 11 -16.02 18.50 -21.19
CA LEU A 11 -15.76 18.18 -19.78
C LEU A 11 -14.34 17.58 -19.62
N ARG A 12 -13.93 16.68 -20.51
CA ARG A 12 -12.59 16.08 -20.48
C ARG A 12 -11.47 17.11 -20.71
N ALA A 13 -11.67 18.02 -21.67
CA ALA A 13 -10.72 19.10 -21.94
C ALA A 13 -10.62 20.07 -20.74
N PHE A 14 -11.77 20.40 -20.13
CA PHE A 14 -11.83 21.25 -18.95
C PHE A 14 -11.12 20.57 -17.75
N GLU A 15 -11.44 19.30 -17.43
CA GLU A 15 -10.87 18.57 -16.31
C GLU A 15 -9.32 18.53 -16.41
N ALA A 16 -8.79 18.12 -17.57
CA ALA A 16 -7.36 18.05 -17.78
C ALA A 16 -6.68 19.44 -17.63
N ALA A 17 -7.28 20.50 -18.19
CA ALA A 17 -6.76 21.86 -18.03
C ALA A 17 -6.83 22.38 -16.58
N ALA A 18 -7.88 22.02 -15.85
CA ALA A 18 -8.11 22.37 -14.47
C ALA A 18 -7.13 21.67 -13.50
N ARG A 19 -6.95 20.37 -13.68
CA ARG A 19 -6.03 19.55 -12.87
C ARG A 19 -4.56 19.92 -13.14
N LEU A 20 -4.17 20.08 -14.39
CA LEU A 20 -2.80 20.43 -14.78
C LEU A 20 -2.50 21.95 -14.68
N GLN A 21 -3.52 22.77 -14.37
CA GLN A 21 -3.43 24.24 -14.35
C GLN A 21 -2.79 24.83 -15.62
N SER A 22 -3.00 24.16 -16.77
CA SER A 22 -2.36 24.50 -18.04
C SER A 22 -3.13 23.94 -19.23
N ILE A 23 -3.53 24.81 -20.13
CA ILE A 23 -4.17 24.42 -21.41
C ILE A 23 -3.19 23.69 -22.31
N SER A 24 -1.90 24.08 -22.30
CA SER A 24 -0.88 23.43 -23.13
C SER A 24 -0.61 21.99 -22.69
N LYS A 25 -0.40 21.78 -21.38
CA LYS A 25 -0.21 20.43 -20.81
C LYS A 25 -1.44 19.55 -21.01
N ALA A 26 -2.65 20.11 -20.91
CA ALA A 26 -3.88 19.39 -21.21
C ALA A 26 -3.94 18.95 -22.69
N GLY A 27 -3.46 19.80 -23.61
CA GLY A 27 -3.34 19.44 -25.01
C GLY A 27 -2.36 18.30 -25.26
N GLU A 28 -1.22 18.30 -24.59
CA GLU A 28 -0.23 17.22 -24.63
C GLU A 28 -0.81 15.91 -24.10
N GLU A 29 -1.45 15.94 -22.91
CA GLU A 29 -2.06 14.76 -22.30
C GLU A 29 -3.17 14.16 -23.16
N LEU A 30 -4.01 15.00 -23.76
CA LEU A 30 -5.14 14.56 -24.58
C LEU A 30 -4.79 14.37 -26.06
N HIS A 31 -3.52 14.56 -26.44
CA HIS A 31 -3.02 14.47 -27.82
C HIS A 31 -3.77 15.37 -28.82
N VAL A 32 -4.10 16.59 -28.40
CA VAL A 32 -4.77 17.60 -29.21
C VAL A 32 -4.07 18.96 -29.12
N THR A 33 -4.39 19.87 -30.05
CA THR A 33 -3.80 21.21 -30.04
C THR A 33 -4.34 22.08 -28.89
N HIS A 34 -3.52 23.03 -28.40
CA HIS A 34 -3.95 24.06 -27.44
C HIS A 34 -5.24 24.77 -27.87
N GLY A 35 -5.38 25.10 -29.17
CA GLY A 35 -6.59 25.73 -29.71
C GLY A 35 -7.83 24.83 -29.66
N ALA A 36 -7.66 23.51 -29.73
CA ALA A 36 -8.76 22.57 -29.59
C ALA A 36 -9.26 22.53 -28.12
N ILE A 37 -8.35 22.47 -27.15
CA ILE A 37 -8.69 22.54 -25.72
C ILE A 37 -9.44 23.85 -25.40
N SER A 38 -8.87 24.98 -25.84
CA SER A 38 -9.50 26.29 -25.59
C SER A 38 -10.90 26.42 -26.18
N ARG A 39 -11.15 25.85 -27.38
CA ARG A 39 -12.49 25.83 -27.98
C ARG A 39 -13.46 24.96 -27.22
N GLN A 40 -13.04 23.80 -26.76
CA GLN A 40 -13.88 22.89 -25.97
C GLN A 40 -14.28 23.53 -24.62
N ILE A 41 -13.33 24.19 -23.95
CA ILE A 41 -13.60 24.89 -22.68
C ILE A 41 -14.58 26.05 -22.91
N ARG A 42 -14.40 26.87 -23.94
CA ARG A 42 -15.35 27.96 -24.24
C ARG A 42 -16.75 27.44 -24.54
N ALA A 43 -16.87 26.38 -25.31
CA ALA A 43 -18.17 25.78 -25.61
C ALA A 43 -18.87 25.26 -24.32
N LEU A 44 -18.10 24.75 -23.36
CA LEU A 44 -18.60 24.33 -22.05
C LEU A 44 -19.09 25.54 -21.23
N GLU A 45 -18.29 26.62 -21.17
CA GLU A 45 -18.64 27.85 -20.48
C GLU A 45 -19.88 28.53 -21.08
N GLU A 46 -19.98 28.57 -22.41
CA GLU A 46 -21.15 29.08 -23.12
C GLU A 46 -22.42 28.27 -22.80
N GLN A 47 -22.32 26.92 -22.78
CA GLN A 47 -23.46 26.06 -22.47
C GLN A 47 -23.91 26.19 -21.00
N LEU A 48 -22.97 26.37 -20.09
CA LEU A 48 -23.24 26.53 -18.66
C LEU A 48 -23.64 27.97 -18.30
N GLY A 49 -23.41 28.94 -19.18
CA GLY A 49 -23.70 30.36 -18.96
C GLY A 49 -22.80 31.02 -17.90
N LEU A 50 -21.58 30.44 -17.64
CA LEU A 50 -20.67 30.94 -16.63
C LEU A 50 -19.20 30.65 -17.02
N ASN A 51 -18.26 31.43 -16.46
CA ASN A 51 -16.84 31.20 -16.66
C ASN A 51 -16.33 30.17 -15.62
N LEU A 52 -15.52 29.24 -16.09
CA LEU A 52 -14.84 28.23 -15.28
C LEU A 52 -13.39 28.60 -14.98
N PHE A 53 -12.81 29.46 -15.83
CA PHE A 53 -11.48 30.01 -15.64
C PHE A 53 -11.51 31.55 -15.61
N ASP A 54 -10.71 32.13 -14.72
CA ASP A 54 -10.37 33.55 -14.73
C ASP A 54 -9.13 33.79 -15.61
N LYS A 55 -9.07 34.98 -16.19
CA LYS A 55 -7.88 35.45 -16.92
C LYS A 55 -6.84 35.92 -15.90
N ASP A 56 -5.82 35.10 -15.67
CA ASP A 56 -4.70 35.44 -14.79
C ASP A 56 -3.38 35.47 -15.59
N GLY A 57 -3.03 36.62 -16.12
CA GLY A 57 -1.74 36.87 -16.79
C GLY A 57 -1.39 35.80 -17.86
N ARG A 58 -0.36 35.01 -17.61
CA ARG A 58 0.12 33.92 -18.48
C ARG A 58 -0.43 32.53 -18.13
N GLY A 59 -1.26 32.40 -17.08
CA GLY A 59 -1.82 31.14 -16.62
C GLY A 59 -3.34 31.09 -16.66
N VAL A 60 -3.91 29.96 -16.24
CA VAL A 60 -5.35 29.78 -16.01
C VAL A 60 -5.60 29.56 -14.51
N LYS A 61 -6.50 30.35 -13.95
CA LYS A 61 -6.97 30.19 -12.56
C LYS A 61 -8.43 29.77 -12.60
N LEU A 62 -8.79 28.82 -11.75
CA LEU A 62 -10.17 28.37 -11.65
C LEU A 62 -11.02 29.37 -10.87
N THR A 63 -12.25 29.59 -11.34
CA THR A 63 -13.31 30.22 -10.56
C THR A 63 -13.85 29.25 -9.50
N ASP A 64 -14.68 29.72 -8.56
CA ASP A 64 -15.35 28.82 -7.61
C ASP A 64 -16.24 27.77 -8.32
N ALA A 65 -16.89 28.16 -9.42
CA ALA A 65 -17.64 27.23 -10.27
C ALA A 65 -16.70 26.19 -10.93
N GLY A 66 -15.53 26.64 -11.40
CA GLY A 66 -14.49 25.79 -11.96
C GLY A 66 -13.93 24.78 -10.94
N LEU A 67 -13.68 25.21 -9.69
CA LEU A 67 -13.23 24.32 -8.62
C LEU A 67 -14.25 23.20 -8.36
N ARG A 68 -15.51 23.55 -8.20
CA ARG A 68 -16.59 22.58 -7.96
C ARG A 68 -16.76 21.60 -9.12
N LEU A 69 -16.72 22.07 -10.36
CA LEU A 69 -16.86 21.22 -11.53
C LEU A 69 -15.64 20.31 -11.71
N ARG A 70 -14.42 20.81 -11.44
CA ARG A 70 -13.19 20.02 -11.47
C ARG A 70 -13.29 18.80 -10.55
N ASP A 71 -13.63 19.02 -9.26
CA ASP A 71 -13.62 17.95 -8.26
C ASP A 71 -14.58 16.82 -8.65
N VAL A 72 -15.80 17.17 -9.09
CA VAL A 72 -16.79 16.18 -9.55
C VAL A 72 -16.36 15.51 -10.86
N SER A 73 -15.79 16.28 -11.81
CA SER A 73 -15.37 15.72 -13.09
C SER A 73 -14.19 14.75 -12.92
N THR A 74 -13.22 15.10 -12.10
CA THR A 74 -12.07 14.24 -11.77
C THR A 74 -12.55 12.92 -11.18
N GLU A 75 -13.38 12.96 -10.14
CA GLU A 75 -13.95 11.74 -9.54
C GLU A 75 -14.70 10.89 -10.56
N CYS A 76 -15.56 11.50 -11.39
CA CYS A 76 -16.31 10.79 -12.41
C CYS A 76 -15.41 10.12 -13.45
N PHE A 77 -14.39 10.81 -13.95
CA PHE A 77 -13.48 10.27 -14.95
C PHE A 77 -12.58 9.17 -14.39
N GLU A 78 -12.13 9.29 -13.14
CA GLU A 78 -11.39 8.23 -12.44
C GLU A 78 -12.25 6.98 -12.29
N ARG A 79 -13.52 7.13 -11.90
CA ARG A 79 -14.48 6.01 -11.80
C ARG A 79 -14.72 5.35 -13.14
N LEU A 80 -14.94 6.13 -14.20
CA LEU A 80 -15.11 5.60 -15.56
C LEU A 80 -13.86 4.89 -16.05
N SER A 81 -12.68 5.49 -15.85
CA SER A 81 -11.40 4.88 -16.21
C SER A 81 -11.19 3.55 -15.49
N SER A 82 -11.50 3.50 -14.20
CA SER A 82 -11.45 2.27 -13.40
C SER A 82 -12.36 1.17 -13.96
N VAL A 83 -13.62 1.51 -14.31
CA VAL A 83 -14.55 0.53 -14.91
C VAL A 83 -14.07 0.06 -16.27
N CYS A 84 -13.63 0.99 -17.14
CA CYS A 84 -13.09 0.64 -18.48
C CYS A 84 -11.83 -0.24 -18.36
N ALA A 85 -10.93 0.07 -17.43
CA ALA A 85 -9.77 -0.75 -17.15
C ALA A 85 -10.19 -2.17 -16.71
N THR A 86 -11.24 -2.26 -15.90
CA THR A 86 -11.78 -3.55 -15.45
C THR A 86 -12.41 -4.35 -16.59
N LEU A 87 -13.24 -3.72 -17.44
CA LEU A 87 -13.85 -4.38 -18.60
C LEU A 87 -12.79 -4.89 -19.59
N ARG A 88 -11.70 -4.13 -19.79
CA ARG A 88 -10.55 -4.60 -20.59
C ARG A 88 -9.83 -5.77 -19.93
N ARG A 89 -9.94 -5.92 -18.64
CA ARG A 89 -9.31 -6.97 -17.82
C ARG A 89 -10.10 -8.27 -17.77
N GLU A 90 -11.35 -8.28 -18.19
CA GLU A 90 -12.22 -9.47 -18.22
C GLU A 90 -11.88 -10.47 -19.36
N THR A 91 -10.86 -10.21 -20.18
CA THR A 91 -10.28 -11.22 -21.06
C THR A 91 -9.46 -12.21 -20.23
N GLU A 92 -9.87 -13.46 -20.23
CA GLU A 92 -9.42 -14.59 -19.37
C GLU A 92 -7.91 -14.92 -19.37
N ASP A 93 -7.09 -14.28 -20.20
CA ASP A 93 -5.67 -14.63 -20.39
C ASP A 93 -4.65 -13.64 -19.81
N ARG A 94 -5.08 -12.65 -19.02
CA ARG A 94 -4.13 -11.69 -18.45
C ARG A 94 -3.58 -12.14 -17.08
N PRO A 95 -2.34 -11.76 -16.74
CA PRO A 95 -1.80 -11.96 -15.41
C PRO A 95 -2.64 -11.28 -14.33
N PHE A 96 -2.77 -11.94 -13.18
CA PHE A 96 -3.37 -11.37 -11.98
C PHE A 96 -2.34 -10.47 -11.29
N VAL A 97 -2.62 -9.18 -11.17
CA VAL A 97 -1.70 -8.20 -10.58
C VAL A 97 -1.91 -8.13 -9.08
N LEU A 98 -0.92 -8.61 -8.32
CA LEU A 98 -0.89 -8.52 -6.87
C LEU A 98 0.02 -7.37 -6.43
N GLY A 99 -0.57 -6.35 -5.77
CA GLY A 99 0.15 -5.27 -5.11
C GLY A 99 0.57 -5.68 -3.69
N CYS A 100 1.78 -5.32 -3.29
CA CYS A 100 2.21 -5.44 -1.89
C CYS A 100 3.40 -4.51 -1.59
N SER A 101 3.73 -4.32 -0.31
CA SER A 101 4.94 -3.59 0.05
C SER A 101 6.19 -4.35 -0.39
N GLY A 102 7.26 -3.61 -0.78
CA GLY A 102 8.52 -4.23 -1.16
C GLY A 102 9.11 -5.13 -0.07
N SER A 103 8.92 -4.78 1.20
CA SER A 103 9.38 -5.59 2.35
C SER A 103 8.64 -6.93 2.42
N LEU A 104 7.33 -6.94 2.27
CA LEU A 104 6.52 -8.17 2.28
C LEU A 104 6.83 -9.04 1.07
N LEU A 105 6.98 -8.40 -0.10
CA LEU A 105 7.36 -9.07 -1.32
C LEU A 105 8.69 -9.79 -1.19
N ALA A 106 9.75 -9.07 -0.82
CA ALA A 106 11.10 -9.62 -0.80
C ALA A 106 11.30 -10.67 0.30
N ARG A 107 10.74 -10.45 1.51
CA ARG A 107 11.04 -11.28 2.67
C ARG A 107 10.10 -12.47 2.87
N TRP A 108 8.87 -12.36 2.36
CA TRP A 108 7.91 -13.42 2.59
C TRP A 108 7.39 -14.05 1.30
N PHE A 109 7.03 -13.23 0.31
CA PHE A 109 6.33 -13.72 -0.88
C PHE A 109 7.28 -14.39 -1.89
N ILE A 110 8.36 -13.71 -2.28
CA ILE A 110 9.34 -14.23 -3.26
C ILE A 110 9.90 -15.59 -2.87
N PRO A 111 10.31 -15.85 -1.61
CA PRO A 111 10.80 -17.17 -1.21
C PRO A 111 9.79 -18.32 -1.40
N ARG A 112 8.50 -17.99 -1.55
CA ARG A 112 7.38 -18.95 -1.67
C ARG A 112 6.79 -19.02 -3.08
N LEU A 113 7.31 -18.23 -4.04
CA LEU A 113 6.80 -18.18 -5.42
C LEU A 113 6.86 -19.51 -6.14
N ASP A 114 7.95 -20.26 -6.00
CA ASP A 114 8.08 -21.57 -6.65
C ASP A 114 7.00 -22.56 -6.16
N ARG A 115 6.69 -22.54 -4.87
CA ARG A 115 5.63 -23.35 -4.30
C ARG A 115 4.25 -22.90 -4.80
N LEU A 116 4.00 -21.58 -4.84
CA LEU A 116 2.77 -21.03 -5.38
C LEU A 116 2.56 -21.44 -6.84
N GLN A 117 3.58 -21.34 -7.68
CA GLN A 117 3.50 -21.71 -9.10
C GLN A 117 3.22 -23.21 -9.30
N ARG A 118 3.71 -24.05 -8.41
CA ARG A 118 3.42 -25.50 -8.45
C ARG A 118 2.01 -25.84 -7.96
N GLU A 119 1.51 -25.16 -6.94
CA GLU A 119 0.20 -25.42 -6.34
C GLU A 119 -0.96 -24.71 -7.07
N LEU A 120 -0.69 -23.55 -7.71
CA LEU A 120 -1.65 -22.77 -8.49
C LEU A 120 -1.09 -22.40 -9.88
N PRO A 121 -0.81 -23.39 -10.74
CA PRO A 121 -0.16 -23.15 -12.04
C PRO A 121 -0.99 -22.30 -13.00
N GLU A 122 -2.31 -22.29 -12.84
CA GLU A 122 -3.22 -21.46 -13.62
C GLU A 122 -3.21 -19.99 -13.20
N LEU A 123 -2.70 -19.66 -12.00
CA LEU A 123 -2.64 -18.31 -11.50
C LEU A 123 -1.36 -17.60 -11.98
N ARG A 124 -1.44 -17.00 -13.15
CA ARG A 124 -0.34 -16.17 -13.68
C ARG A 124 -0.26 -14.87 -12.91
N LEU A 125 0.68 -14.75 -11.97
CA LEU A 125 0.88 -13.54 -11.17
C LEU A 125 1.83 -12.55 -11.85
N GLN A 126 1.44 -11.28 -11.78
CA GLN A 126 2.32 -10.14 -11.92
C GLN A 126 2.41 -9.44 -10.55
N LEU A 127 3.63 -9.30 -10.04
CA LEU A 127 3.86 -8.69 -8.74
C LEU A 127 4.16 -7.19 -8.92
N SER A 128 3.43 -6.35 -8.20
CA SER A 128 3.62 -4.90 -8.18
C SER A 128 4.05 -4.48 -6.78
N ALA A 129 5.32 -4.04 -6.66
CA ALA A 129 5.84 -3.49 -5.42
C ALA A 129 5.58 -1.99 -5.36
N SER A 130 4.84 -1.50 -4.37
CA SER A 130 4.74 -0.07 -4.11
C SER A 130 5.90 0.38 -3.22
N GLN A 131 6.51 1.51 -3.57
CA GLN A 131 7.48 2.23 -2.73
C GLN A 131 6.83 3.23 -1.78
N GLY A 132 5.53 3.53 -1.97
CA GLY A 132 4.74 4.44 -1.16
C GLY A 132 3.56 3.76 -0.50
N GLU A 133 2.57 4.55 -0.15
CA GLU A 133 1.31 4.06 0.39
C GLU A 133 0.60 3.20 -0.67
N LEU A 134 0.27 1.96 -0.29
CA LEU A 134 -0.48 1.04 -1.14
C LEU A 134 -1.93 1.50 -1.17
N ASP A 135 -2.42 1.91 -2.33
CA ASP A 135 -3.85 2.13 -2.53
C ASP A 135 -4.53 0.84 -3.04
N PRO A 136 -5.27 0.12 -2.19
CA PRO A 136 -5.98 -1.09 -2.60
C PRO A 136 -7.09 -0.82 -3.62
N ARG A 137 -7.47 0.45 -3.79
CA ARG A 137 -8.49 0.89 -4.77
C ARG A 137 -7.89 1.19 -6.14
N SER A 138 -6.56 1.18 -6.26
CA SER A 138 -5.91 1.42 -7.54
C SER A 138 -6.43 0.49 -8.62
N ALA A 139 -6.68 1.06 -9.80
CA ALA A 139 -7.06 0.28 -10.98
C ALA A 139 -5.92 -0.58 -11.54
N GLU A 140 -4.70 -0.39 -11.08
CA GLU A 140 -3.51 -1.07 -11.56
C GLU A 140 -3.32 -2.46 -10.95
N VAL A 141 -3.99 -2.75 -9.82
CA VAL A 141 -3.91 -4.03 -9.12
C VAL A 141 -5.26 -4.74 -9.08
N ASP A 142 -5.23 -6.07 -9.05
CA ASP A 142 -6.41 -6.93 -8.87
C ASP A 142 -6.67 -7.19 -7.40
N ALA A 143 -5.60 -7.35 -6.64
CA ALA A 143 -5.63 -7.49 -5.20
C ALA A 143 -4.40 -6.82 -4.56
N THR A 144 -4.52 -6.45 -3.30
CA THR A 144 -3.44 -5.89 -2.49
C THR A 144 -3.25 -6.71 -1.23
N LEU A 145 -2.02 -7.15 -0.98
CA LEU A 145 -1.63 -7.85 0.24
C LEU A 145 -0.94 -6.87 1.19
N LEU A 146 -1.55 -6.61 2.34
CA LEU A 146 -1.07 -5.60 3.29
C LEU A 146 -1.43 -5.95 4.74
N PHE A 147 -0.72 -5.33 5.68
CA PHE A 147 -1.12 -5.29 7.07
C PHE A 147 -2.09 -4.12 7.26
N ALA A 148 -3.24 -4.38 7.88
CA ALA A 148 -4.26 -3.38 8.11
C ALA A 148 -5.09 -3.70 9.36
N ASP A 149 -5.71 -2.67 9.92
CA ASP A 149 -6.58 -2.75 11.08
C ASP A 149 -8.06 -2.66 10.67
N PRO A 150 -8.98 -3.35 11.34
CA PRO A 150 -10.41 -3.11 11.21
C PRO A 150 -10.79 -1.70 11.72
N PRO A 151 -11.94 -1.11 11.32
CA PRO A 151 -12.99 -1.75 10.51
C PRO A 151 -12.66 -1.81 9.02
N TRP A 152 -13.08 -2.91 8.38
CA TRP A 152 -12.84 -3.11 6.96
C TRP A 152 -13.70 -2.19 6.09
N PRO A 153 -13.18 -1.64 4.97
CA PRO A 153 -13.95 -0.82 4.06
C PRO A 153 -15.12 -1.58 3.45
N ALA A 154 -16.32 -1.00 3.48
CA ALA A 154 -17.53 -1.63 2.95
C ALA A 154 -17.53 -1.79 1.42
N ASP A 155 -16.71 -1.03 0.72
CA ASP A 155 -16.55 -1.05 -0.75
C ASP A 155 -15.50 -2.06 -1.25
N MET A 156 -14.87 -2.81 -0.33
CA MET A 156 -13.83 -3.79 -0.63
C MET A 156 -14.20 -5.17 -0.09
N GLN A 157 -13.78 -6.21 -0.80
CA GLN A 157 -13.77 -7.56 -0.25
C GLN A 157 -12.43 -7.79 0.45
N VAL A 158 -12.47 -8.14 1.72
CA VAL A 158 -11.29 -8.35 2.55
C VAL A 158 -11.23 -9.80 3.00
N PHE A 159 -10.13 -10.46 2.67
CA PHE A 159 -9.79 -11.79 3.19
C PHE A 159 -8.76 -11.62 4.30
N GLU A 160 -9.17 -11.73 5.54
CA GLU A 160 -8.23 -11.84 6.66
C GLU A 160 -7.47 -13.16 6.54
N LEU A 161 -6.13 -13.09 6.57
CA LEU A 161 -5.27 -14.24 6.35
C LEU A 161 -4.65 -14.75 7.65
N ALA A 162 -4.11 -13.83 8.46
CA ALA A 162 -3.51 -14.14 9.75
C ALA A 162 -3.48 -12.88 10.64
N PRO A 163 -3.63 -13.01 11.97
CA PRO A 163 -3.43 -11.90 12.88
C PRO A 163 -1.98 -11.40 12.78
N GLU A 164 -1.81 -10.09 12.89
CA GLU A 164 -0.48 -9.51 12.93
C GLU A 164 0.13 -9.69 14.32
N ARG A 165 1.36 -10.16 14.37
CA ARG A 165 2.17 -10.25 15.59
C ARG A 165 3.48 -9.52 15.36
N ILE A 166 3.82 -8.58 16.23
CA ILE A 166 5.06 -7.79 16.15
C ILE A 166 5.94 -8.06 17.35
N GLY A 167 7.25 -7.97 17.15
CA GLY A 167 8.20 -8.17 18.25
C GLY A 167 9.60 -7.69 17.91
N PRO A 168 10.42 -7.44 18.96
CA PRO A 168 11.82 -7.10 18.81
C PRO A 168 12.62 -8.28 18.30
N VAL A 169 13.53 -7.97 17.39
CA VAL A 169 14.49 -8.93 16.83
C VAL A 169 15.89 -8.32 16.80
N LEU A 170 16.89 -9.14 17.02
CA LEU A 170 18.30 -8.75 16.93
C LEU A 170 19.14 -9.88 16.38
N SER A 171 20.31 -9.54 15.83
CA SER A 171 21.27 -10.53 15.35
C SER A 171 22.10 -11.12 16.51
N PRO A 172 22.47 -12.41 16.47
CA PRO A 172 23.52 -12.94 17.34
C PRO A 172 24.87 -12.21 17.23
N ARG A 173 25.07 -11.42 16.16
CA ARG A 173 26.26 -10.57 15.97
C ARG A 173 26.19 -9.23 16.71
N TYR A 174 25.01 -8.86 17.24
CA TYR A 174 24.90 -7.61 17.98
C TYR A 174 25.72 -7.67 19.27
N ALA A 175 26.46 -6.61 19.57
CA ALA A 175 27.42 -6.60 20.69
C ALA A 175 26.79 -6.99 22.02
N ASN A 176 25.56 -6.52 22.30
CA ASN A 176 24.85 -6.78 23.54
C ASN A 176 23.94 -8.01 23.48
N HIS A 177 24.01 -8.83 22.40
CA HIS A 177 23.10 -9.96 22.17
C HIS A 177 22.99 -10.90 23.37
N ALA A 178 24.12 -11.36 23.91
CA ALA A 178 24.12 -12.34 25.02
C ALA A 178 23.46 -11.76 26.29
N GLN A 179 23.75 -10.50 26.60
CA GLN A 179 23.16 -9.81 27.74
C GLN A 179 21.65 -9.63 27.57
N LEU A 180 21.22 -9.14 26.40
CA LEU A 180 19.81 -8.88 26.07
C LEU A 180 18.97 -10.16 26.02
N SER A 181 19.56 -11.24 25.48
CA SER A 181 18.86 -12.54 25.41
C SER A 181 18.60 -13.18 26.77
N ALA A 182 19.37 -12.79 27.80
CA ALA A 182 19.20 -13.27 29.16
C ALA A 182 18.41 -12.29 30.05
N ALA A 183 18.10 -11.10 29.55
CA ALA A 183 17.45 -10.04 30.30
C ALA A 183 15.93 -9.98 30.04
N SER A 184 15.20 -9.37 30.97
CA SER A 184 13.81 -8.96 30.77
C SER A 184 13.68 -7.83 29.76
N ALA A 185 12.48 -7.58 29.26
CA ALA A 185 12.23 -6.63 28.17
C ALA A 185 12.54 -5.16 28.52
N ASP A 186 12.58 -4.83 29.82
CA ASP A 186 12.98 -3.49 30.31
C ASP A 186 14.46 -3.15 30.02
N ALA A 187 15.32 -4.13 29.74
CA ALA A 187 16.67 -3.90 29.27
C ALA A 187 16.71 -3.06 27.97
N LEU A 188 15.63 -3.08 27.18
CA LEU A 188 15.50 -2.26 25.96
C LEU A 188 15.50 -0.74 26.21
N TYR A 189 15.21 -0.29 27.46
CA TYR A 189 15.30 1.13 27.79
C TYR A 189 16.73 1.71 27.69
N ALA A 190 17.74 0.87 27.74
CA ALA A 190 19.14 1.27 27.63
C ALA A 190 19.70 1.16 26.22
N GLU A 191 18.91 0.62 25.27
CA GLU A 191 19.36 0.36 23.91
C GLU A 191 18.81 1.39 22.91
N PRO A 192 19.62 1.85 21.93
CA PRO A 192 19.14 2.65 20.81
C PRO A 192 18.39 1.75 19.82
N LEU A 193 17.06 1.85 19.79
CA LEU A 193 16.18 0.96 19.03
C LEU A 193 16.08 1.39 17.57
N LEU A 194 16.28 0.46 16.66
CA LEU A 194 16.06 0.68 15.23
C LEU A 194 14.54 0.75 14.95
N HIS A 195 14.12 1.68 14.10
CA HIS A 195 12.69 1.90 13.80
C HIS A 195 12.46 2.22 12.33
N THR A 196 11.19 2.16 11.87
CA THR A 196 10.80 2.63 10.55
C THR A 196 9.84 3.79 10.63
N THR A 197 9.93 4.72 9.67
CA THR A 197 8.98 5.82 9.51
C THR A 197 7.61 5.33 9.01
N SER A 198 7.57 4.21 8.29
CA SER A 198 6.33 3.60 7.80
C SER A 198 5.48 2.94 8.89
N ARG A 199 6.05 2.67 10.08
CA ARG A 199 5.34 2.02 11.21
C ARG A 199 5.74 2.65 12.55
N PRO A 200 5.43 3.91 12.78
CA PRO A 200 5.89 4.65 13.98
C PRO A 200 5.28 4.09 15.28
N GLN A 201 4.14 3.39 15.19
CA GLN A 201 3.44 2.82 16.34
C GLN A 201 3.93 1.43 16.75
N ALA A 202 4.84 0.80 15.99
CA ALA A 202 5.25 -0.58 16.25
C ALA A 202 5.88 -0.75 17.65
N TRP A 203 6.84 0.11 18.02
CA TRP A 203 7.45 0.08 19.34
C TRP A 203 6.46 0.39 20.46
N PRO A 204 5.64 1.46 20.40
CA PRO A 204 4.59 1.73 21.39
C PRO A 204 3.60 0.57 21.58
N GLN A 205 3.10 -0.03 20.49
CA GLN A 205 2.16 -1.16 20.56
C GLN A 205 2.77 -2.37 21.23
N TRP A 206 4.00 -2.74 20.88
CA TRP A 206 4.68 -3.87 21.51
C TRP A 206 4.95 -3.61 22.99
N ALA A 207 5.44 -2.41 23.34
CA ALA A 207 5.71 -2.03 24.73
C ALA A 207 4.45 -2.12 25.59
N GLN A 208 3.32 -1.64 25.09
CA GLN A 208 2.02 -1.75 25.76
C GLN A 208 1.64 -3.21 26.00
N GLY A 209 1.82 -4.09 25.03
CA GLY A 209 1.56 -5.53 25.17
C GLY A 209 2.47 -6.23 26.19
N GLN A 210 3.64 -5.65 26.46
CA GLN A 210 4.59 -6.14 27.49
C GLN A 210 4.46 -5.43 28.85
N GLY A 211 3.55 -4.47 28.99
CA GLY A 211 3.42 -3.66 30.21
C GLY A 211 4.58 -2.69 30.43
N LEU A 212 5.29 -2.29 29.36
CA LEU A 212 6.40 -1.35 29.41
C LEU A 212 5.93 0.08 29.12
N ALA A 213 6.65 1.06 29.68
CA ALA A 213 6.44 2.48 29.43
C ALA A 213 7.07 2.86 28.09
N ALA A 214 6.24 3.01 27.05
CA ALA A 214 6.70 3.28 25.69
C ALA A 214 7.51 4.58 25.55
N GLU A 215 7.18 5.59 26.36
CA GLU A 215 7.87 6.89 26.42
C GLU A 215 9.32 6.80 26.92
N ARG A 216 9.70 5.70 27.54
CA ARG A 216 11.08 5.45 27.99
C ARG A 216 11.95 4.80 26.93
N LEU A 217 11.35 4.28 25.86
CA LEU A 217 12.09 3.67 24.74
C LEU A 217 12.86 4.75 23.97
N GLN A 218 14.12 4.48 23.68
CA GLN A 218 15.00 5.39 22.95
C GLN A 218 15.08 4.96 21.49
N LEU A 219 14.39 5.69 20.60
CA LEU A 219 14.48 5.44 19.15
C LEU A 219 15.83 5.97 18.63
N GLY A 220 16.61 5.06 18.05
CA GLY A 220 17.90 5.33 17.44
C GLY A 220 17.77 5.56 15.91
N GLN A 221 18.52 4.79 15.12
CA GLN A 221 18.53 4.94 13.66
C GLN A 221 17.18 4.57 13.05
N GLY A 222 16.62 5.50 12.26
CA GLY A 222 15.41 5.31 11.49
C GLY A 222 15.67 4.83 10.06
N PHE A 223 14.74 4.05 9.52
CA PHE A 223 14.73 3.56 8.15
C PHE A 223 13.38 3.84 7.50
N GLU A 224 13.36 4.02 6.20
CA GLU A 224 12.12 4.27 5.46
C GLU A 224 11.26 3.00 5.34
N HIS A 225 11.91 1.84 5.15
CA HIS A 225 11.25 0.57 4.92
C HIS A 225 11.73 -0.55 5.86
N LEU A 226 10.81 -1.45 6.22
CA LEU A 226 11.10 -2.64 7.04
C LEU A 226 12.20 -3.52 6.45
N TYR A 227 12.32 -3.58 5.12
CA TYR A 227 13.40 -4.35 4.48
C TYR A 227 14.78 -3.88 4.94
N TYR A 228 15.05 -2.57 4.87
CA TYR A 228 16.33 -2.00 5.28
C TYR A 228 16.56 -2.10 6.78
N LEU A 229 15.51 -1.89 7.58
CA LEU A 229 15.55 -2.07 9.03
C LEU A 229 16.01 -3.49 9.39
N LEU A 230 15.44 -4.51 8.75
CA LEU A 230 15.74 -5.91 9.04
C LEU A 230 17.12 -6.33 8.53
N GLU A 231 17.60 -5.78 7.41
CA GLU A 231 18.99 -5.98 6.99
C GLU A 231 19.97 -5.34 7.99
N ALA A 232 19.65 -4.14 8.50
CA ALA A 232 20.48 -3.49 9.53
C ALA A 232 20.52 -4.32 10.83
N ALA A 233 19.39 -4.84 11.26
CA ALA A 233 19.31 -5.72 12.44
C ALA A 233 20.10 -7.01 12.21
N ALA A 234 19.97 -7.68 11.07
CA ALA A 234 20.71 -8.90 10.72
C ALA A 234 22.23 -8.66 10.62
N ALA A 235 22.64 -7.46 10.22
CA ALA A 235 24.04 -7.02 10.24
C ALA A 235 24.57 -6.74 11.64
N GLY A 236 23.72 -6.71 12.67
CA GLY A 236 24.12 -6.48 14.07
C GLY A 236 24.21 -5.00 14.46
N LEU A 237 23.48 -4.10 13.77
CA LEU A 237 23.50 -2.66 14.08
C LEU A 237 22.64 -2.29 15.30
N GLY A 238 21.71 -3.13 15.72
CA GLY A 238 20.84 -2.85 16.87
C GLY A 238 19.66 -3.79 16.97
N VAL A 239 18.71 -3.44 17.85
CA VAL A 239 17.44 -4.14 18.03
C VAL A 239 16.38 -3.48 17.17
N ALA A 240 15.74 -4.25 16.29
CA ALA A 240 14.66 -3.80 15.43
C ALA A 240 13.31 -4.36 15.89
N ILE A 241 12.21 -3.75 15.46
CA ILE A 241 10.87 -4.29 15.65
C ILE A 241 10.24 -4.62 14.30
N ALA A 242 9.60 -5.78 14.19
CA ALA A 242 9.00 -6.22 12.94
C ALA A 242 7.83 -7.19 13.13
N PRO A 243 6.97 -7.32 12.10
CA PRO A 243 6.02 -8.41 12.01
C PRO A 243 6.72 -9.77 11.98
N GLN A 244 6.23 -10.72 12.80
CA GLN A 244 6.74 -12.09 12.88
C GLN A 244 6.83 -12.76 11.50
N THR A 245 5.83 -12.52 10.65
CA THR A 245 5.76 -13.02 9.27
C THR A 245 6.99 -12.66 8.45
N LEU A 246 7.54 -11.44 8.62
CA LEU A 246 8.66 -10.95 7.82
C LEU A 246 10.04 -11.44 8.33
N VAL A 247 10.09 -11.99 9.53
CA VAL A 247 11.33 -12.47 10.15
C VAL A 247 11.37 -13.98 10.35
N ALA A 248 10.29 -14.67 10.03
CA ALA A 248 10.16 -16.11 10.24
C ALA A 248 11.31 -16.93 9.62
N ASP A 249 11.75 -16.57 8.41
CA ASP A 249 12.84 -17.24 7.71
C ASP A 249 14.21 -16.92 8.34
N ASP A 250 14.39 -15.69 8.84
CA ASP A 250 15.60 -15.27 9.53
C ASP A 250 15.73 -15.93 10.92
N LEU A 251 14.62 -16.09 11.63
CA LEU A 251 14.58 -16.78 12.91
C LEU A 251 14.93 -18.26 12.73
N ARG A 252 14.37 -18.92 11.72
CA ARG A 252 14.70 -20.33 11.40
C ARG A 252 16.17 -20.52 10.98
N ALA A 253 16.72 -19.55 10.25
CA ALA A 253 18.11 -19.58 9.82
C ALA A 253 19.10 -19.15 10.92
N GLY A 254 18.63 -18.71 12.09
CA GLY A 254 19.46 -18.19 13.17
C GLY A 254 20.16 -16.87 12.84
N ARG A 255 19.72 -16.15 11.80
CA ARG A 255 20.24 -14.81 11.48
C ARG A 255 19.73 -13.74 12.44
N LEU A 256 18.51 -13.94 12.93
CA LEU A 256 17.87 -13.14 13.96
C LEU A 256 17.37 -14.03 15.10
N VAL A 257 17.22 -13.44 16.27
CA VAL A 257 16.56 -14.03 17.46
C VAL A 257 15.53 -13.04 17.99
N ALA A 258 14.51 -13.56 18.69
CA ALA A 258 13.43 -12.78 19.30
C ALA A 258 13.30 -13.13 20.79
N PRO A 259 14.18 -12.64 21.66
CA PRO A 259 14.24 -13.07 23.06
C PRO A 259 12.96 -12.82 23.86
N TRP A 260 12.21 -11.78 23.48
CA TRP A 260 10.99 -11.38 24.20
C TRP A 260 9.70 -11.78 23.45
N GLY A 261 9.84 -12.52 22.36
CA GLY A 261 8.70 -12.99 21.57
C GLY A 261 7.93 -11.89 20.85
N PHE A 262 6.71 -12.23 20.46
CA PHE A 262 5.84 -11.38 19.65
C PHE A 262 4.51 -11.17 20.38
N VAL A 263 3.97 -9.94 20.30
CA VAL A 263 2.62 -9.61 20.78
C VAL A 263 1.68 -9.48 19.57
N GLU A 264 0.45 -9.89 19.75
CA GLU A 264 -0.60 -9.72 18.77
C GLU A 264 -1.08 -8.26 18.78
N THR A 265 -1.26 -7.67 17.60
CA THR A 265 -1.82 -6.33 17.43
C THR A 265 -3.31 -6.43 17.11
N THR A 266 -3.98 -5.29 16.91
CA THR A 266 -5.36 -5.23 16.41
C THR A 266 -5.45 -5.55 14.93
N GLY A 267 -4.32 -5.51 14.22
CA GLY A 267 -4.22 -5.67 12.78
C GLY A 267 -4.10 -7.12 12.33
N SER A 268 -4.30 -7.30 11.04
CA SER A 268 -4.15 -8.57 10.34
C SER A 268 -3.38 -8.38 9.04
N LEU A 269 -2.65 -9.42 8.61
CA LEU A 269 -2.27 -9.53 7.21
C LEU A 269 -3.50 -9.92 6.42
N ALA A 270 -3.87 -9.12 5.44
CA ALA A 270 -5.11 -9.28 4.69
C ALA A 270 -4.89 -9.10 3.18
N LEU A 271 -5.68 -9.81 2.39
CA LEU A 271 -5.78 -9.64 0.94
C LEU A 271 -7.05 -8.85 0.63
N TRP A 272 -6.90 -7.69 0.03
CA TRP A 272 -7.98 -6.79 -0.32
C TRP A 272 -8.21 -6.82 -1.82
N THR A 273 -9.48 -6.92 -2.23
CA THR A 273 -9.89 -6.88 -3.64
C THR A 273 -11.13 -6.02 -3.81
N ARG A 274 -11.25 -5.35 -4.94
CA ARG A 274 -12.42 -4.54 -5.26
C ARG A 274 -13.62 -5.35 -5.74
N ARG A 275 -13.40 -6.60 -6.13
CA ARG A 275 -14.42 -7.48 -6.74
C ARG A 275 -14.23 -8.90 -6.29
N THR A 276 -15.32 -9.64 -6.27
CA THR A 276 -15.30 -11.08 -6.18
C THR A 276 -14.64 -11.65 -7.44
N ASP A 277 -13.47 -12.25 -7.29
CA ASP A 277 -12.71 -12.93 -8.36
C ASP A 277 -12.32 -14.30 -7.83
N PRO A 278 -12.69 -15.39 -8.49
CA PRO A 278 -12.30 -16.75 -8.07
C PRO A 278 -10.78 -16.95 -7.89
N ARG A 279 -9.97 -16.16 -8.63
CA ARG A 279 -8.51 -16.17 -8.48
C ARG A 279 -8.09 -15.59 -7.13
N SER A 280 -8.76 -14.53 -6.66
CA SER A 280 -8.51 -13.93 -5.34
C SER A 280 -8.84 -14.89 -4.21
N GLU A 281 -9.95 -15.64 -4.32
CA GLU A 281 -10.35 -16.64 -3.31
C GLU A 281 -9.33 -17.77 -3.22
N ARG A 282 -8.89 -18.32 -4.36
CA ARG A 282 -7.86 -19.35 -4.40
C ARG A 282 -6.54 -18.87 -3.84
N LEU A 283 -6.12 -17.65 -4.22
CA LEU A 283 -4.92 -17.03 -3.67
C LEU A 283 -5.04 -16.84 -2.15
N ALA A 284 -6.16 -16.33 -1.65
CA ALA A 284 -6.40 -16.16 -0.22
C ALA A 284 -6.35 -17.48 0.56
N GLN A 285 -6.91 -18.56 0.02
CA GLN A 285 -6.85 -19.88 0.63
C GLN A 285 -5.40 -20.39 0.70
N TRP A 286 -4.64 -20.25 -0.40
CA TRP A 286 -3.24 -20.63 -0.44
C TRP A 286 -2.40 -19.82 0.56
N LEU A 287 -2.61 -18.49 0.63
CA LEU A 287 -1.91 -17.61 1.56
C LEU A 287 -2.18 -17.98 3.02
N ARG A 288 -3.44 -18.29 3.38
CA ARG A 288 -3.78 -18.75 4.75
C ARG A 288 -3.05 -20.02 5.14
N LYS A 289 -3.02 -21.02 4.23
CA LYS A 289 -2.31 -22.29 4.45
C LYS A 289 -0.82 -22.04 4.66
N GLU A 290 -0.21 -21.24 3.79
CA GLU A 290 1.22 -20.95 3.83
C GLU A 290 1.63 -20.16 5.09
N LEU A 291 0.78 -19.23 5.54
CA LEU A 291 0.99 -18.48 6.78
C LEU A 291 0.86 -19.38 8.01
N ALA A 292 -0.11 -20.28 8.04
CA ALA A 292 -0.28 -21.25 9.12
C ALA A 292 0.92 -22.22 9.22
N ASP A 293 1.39 -22.73 8.10
CA ASP A 293 2.58 -23.60 8.04
C ASP A 293 3.84 -22.85 8.52
N SER A 294 4.00 -21.59 8.13
CA SER A 294 5.11 -20.73 8.57
C SER A 294 5.08 -20.44 10.06
N ALA A 295 3.90 -20.20 10.64
CA ALA A 295 3.73 -19.95 12.07
C ALA A 295 3.99 -21.21 12.92
N ALA A 296 3.63 -22.40 12.45
CA ALA A 296 3.87 -23.66 13.15
C ALA A 296 5.36 -24.01 13.26
N GLN A 297 6.19 -23.52 12.33
CA GLN A 297 7.64 -23.79 12.28
C GLN A 297 8.49 -22.83 13.16
N VAL A 298 7.91 -21.78 13.71
CA VAL A 298 8.60 -20.77 14.53
C VAL A 298 8.27 -20.91 16.04
N ARG A 299 7.53 -21.95 16.42
CA ARG A 299 7.23 -22.27 17.82
C ARG A 299 8.35 -23.03 18.52
#